data_a3b11dc82fbeb26e9313d19e0ff78f52
#
_entry.id   a3b11dc82fbeb26e9313d19e0ff78f52
#
_cell.length_a   1.000
_cell.length_b   1.000
_cell.length_c   1.000
_cell.angle_alpha   90.00
_cell.angle_beta   90.00
_cell.angle_gamma   90.00
#
_symmetry.space_group_name_H-M   'P 1'
#
loop_
_entity.id
_entity.type
_entity.pdbx_description
1 polymer ?
#
loop_
_entity_poly.entity_id
_entity_poly.type
_entity_poly.pdbx_seq_one_letter_code
_entity_poly.pdbx_strand_id
1 'polypeptide(L)'
;ESALAQHQTGRNSGVVHAGLYYPPGSLKARMAVAGAQSMYAYARAKGIAYDNCGKLVVACDESELPGLDRLAERAEANGVPARLLDPAAAREIEPYVRCVRALHVETTGIIDYPAVCRALADDIGAQGGEIRLGVGVASAESTPHGVEVHTTTGETLRADALVACAGLYADRVALACGLEPDARIVPFRGEYFELAPEKNYLVRNLIYPVPDPRFPFLGVHLTRMVHGGIHAGPNAVLALRREGYTWRDVDVAELRESLAWPGLWALAKRNIVPGAREVVRSLSKRQFAASLSRLVPGIEAADLRPAAAGVRAQALRRDGSMVEDFLVQTQGRQVHVLNAPSPAATAALEIADHLADSVEQVLAS
;
A
#
# COMPACT_ATOMS: atom_id res chain seq x y z
N GLU A 1 1.52 19.20 -4.39
CA GLU A 1 0.10 19.04 -4.10
C GLU A 1 -0.46 20.22 -3.30
N SER A 2 -1.78 20.39 -3.31
CA SER A 2 -2.47 21.45 -2.56
C SER A 2 -2.80 21.08 -1.12
N ALA A 3 -2.68 19.81 -0.76
CA ALA A 3 -2.92 19.29 0.58
C ALA A 3 -2.08 18.05 0.88
N LEU A 4 -2.02 17.67 2.16
CA LEU A 4 -1.39 16.44 2.61
C LEU A 4 -2.23 15.20 2.26
N ALA A 5 -1.59 14.04 2.16
CA ALA A 5 -2.21 12.73 2.00
C ALA A 5 -3.16 12.58 0.79
N GLN A 6 -2.98 13.31 -0.29
CA GLN A 6 -3.88 13.28 -1.45
C GLN A 6 -3.82 11.97 -2.26
N HIS A 7 -2.68 11.27 -2.23
CA HIS A 7 -2.44 10.05 -3.00
C HIS A 7 -2.57 8.78 -2.17
N GLN A 8 -1.62 7.85 -2.30
CA GLN A 8 -1.67 6.51 -1.70
C GLN A 8 -1.96 6.52 -0.20
N THR A 9 -1.44 7.50 0.55
CA THR A 9 -1.63 7.58 2.01
C THR A 9 -3.07 7.90 2.41
N GLY A 10 -3.76 8.77 1.68
CA GLY A 10 -5.17 9.09 1.93
C GLY A 10 -6.16 8.19 1.18
N ARG A 11 -5.67 7.24 0.36
CA ARG A 11 -6.49 6.42 -0.53
C ARG A 11 -6.16 4.93 -0.41
N ASN A 12 -5.90 4.47 0.80
CA ASN A 12 -5.67 3.07 1.15
C ASN A 12 -6.76 2.53 2.09
N SER A 13 -6.63 1.28 2.50
CA SER A 13 -7.59 0.62 3.39
C SER A 13 -7.45 0.97 4.87
N GLY A 14 -6.54 1.87 5.25
CA GLY A 14 -6.33 2.27 6.66
C GLY A 14 -5.77 1.17 7.56
N VAL A 15 -5.18 0.12 7.00
CA VAL A 15 -4.74 -1.05 7.76
C VAL A 15 -3.31 -0.87 8.26
N VAL A 16 -3.10 -1.11 9.56
CA VAL A 16 -1.78 -1.33 10.16
C VAL A 16 -1.44 -2.81 10.00
N HIS A 17 -0.48 -3.11 9.11
CA HIS A 17 -0.11 -4.48 8.75
C HIS A 17 0.88 -5.08 9.75
N ALA A 18 0.63 -6.34 10.16
CA ALA A 18 1.46 -7.05 11.13
C ALA A 18 2.77 -7.67 10.56
N GLY A 19 3.02 -7.62 9.25
CA GLY A 19 4.21 -8.27 8.66
C GLY A 19 4.02 -9.72 8.20
N LEU A 20 2.79 -10.25 8.23
CA LEU A 20 2.45 -11.65 7.94
C LEU A 20 2.89 -12.14 6.55
N TYR A 21 2.69 -11.32 5.51
CA TYR A 21 2.79 -11.77 4.11
C TYR A 21 4.19 -11.72 3.52
N TYR A 22 5.15 -11.12 4.21
CA TYR A 22 6.46 -10.81 3.63
C TYR A 22 7.47 -11.92 3.90
N PRO A 23 8.41 -12.17 2.96
CA PRO A 23 9.46 -13.17 3.16
C PRO A 23 10.25 -12.88 4.44
N PRO A 24 10.50 -13.89 5.28
CA PRO A 24 11.31 -13.72 6.49
C PRO A 24 12.67 -13.12 6.18
N GLY A 25 13.12 -12.16 7.02
CA GLY A 25 14.38 -11.46 6.85
C GLY A 25 14.39 -10.30 5.85
N SER A 26 13.34 -10.13 5.02
CA SER A 26 13.23 -8.97 4.13
C SER A 26 13.09 -7.65 4.90
N LEU A 27 13.44 -6.53 4.28
CA LEU A 27 13.22 -5.21 4.86
C LEU A 27 11.75 -4.99 5.18
N LYS A 28 10.85 -5.37 4.26
CA LYS A 28 9.40 -5.28 4.47
C LYS A 28 8.93 -6.06 5.69
N ALA A 29 9.42 -7.28 5.92
CA ALA A 29 9.02 -8.08 7.07
C ALA A 29 9.45 -7.40 8.37
N ARG A 30 10.73 -7.03 8.50
CA ARG A 30 11.28 -6.38 9.69
C ARG A 30 10.61 -5.04 9.98
N MET A 31 10.55 -4.17 8.98
CA MET A 31 9.98 -2.83 9.12
C MET A 31 8.46 -2.86 9.31
N ALA A 32 7.74 -3.87 8.81
CA ALA A 32 6.31 -4.01 9.07
C ALA A 32 6.01 -4.41 10.51
N VAL A 33 6.80 -5.34 11.07
CA VAL A 33 6.64 -5.79 12.46
C VAL A 33 6.98 -4.65 13.43
N ALA A 34 8.15 -4.02 13.28
CA ALA A 34 8.55 -2.87 14.11
C ALA A 34 7.61 -1.67 13.89
N GLY A 35 7.32 -1.35 12.62
CA GLY A 35 6.48 -0.20 12.25
C GLY A 35 5.04 -0.30 12.73
N ALA A 36 4.48 -1.50 12.88
CA ALA A 36 3.16 -1.64 13.51
C ALA A 36 3.20 -1.15 14.97
N GLN A 37 4.24 -1.49 15.71
CA GLN A 37 4.41 -1.07 17.11
C GLN A 37 4.66 0.45 17.19
N SER A 38 5.59 0.98 16.39
CA SER A 38 5.90 2.41 16.33
C SER A 38 4.68 3.23 15.92
N MET A 39 3.91 2.77 14.93
CA MET A 39 2.71 3.46 14.46
C MET A 39 1.62 3.51 15.52
N TYR A 40 1.35 2.42 16.25
CA TYR A 40 0.40 2.43 17.36
C TYR A 40 0.88 3.32 18.53
N ALA A 41 2.18 3.30 18.83
CA ALA A 41 2.76 4.18 19.85
C ALA A 41 2.60 5.66 19.46
N TYR A 42 2.91 6.00 18.22
CA TYR A 42 2.75 7.34 17.67
C TYR A 42 1.28 7.79 17.68
N ALA A 43 0.37 6.95 17.20
CA ALA A 43 -1.06 7.24 17.20
C ALA A 43 -1.59 7.52 18.61
N ARG A 44 -1.16 6.72 19.59
CA ARG A 44 -1.52 6.91 20.99
C ARG A 44 -1.00 8.24 21.54
N ALA A 45 0.27 8.56 21.28
CA ALA A 45 0.90 9.79 21.74
C ALA A 45 0.25 11.05 21.14
N LYS A 46 -0.27 10.96 19.92
CA LYS A 46 -0.89 12.08 19.18
C LYS A 46 -2.43 12.11 19.27
N GLY A 47 -3.06 11.16 19.96
CA GLY A 47 -4.51 11.07 20.04
C GLY A 47 -5.18 10.76 18.69
N ILE A 48 -4.49 10.07 17.79
CA ILE A 48 -4.98 9.67 16.47
C ILE A 48 -5.90 8.46 16.63
N ALA A 49 -7.02 8.45 15.91
CA ALA A 49 -7.96 7.33 15.94
C ALA A 49 -7.31 6.06 15.34
N TYR A 50 -7.28 4.99 16.11
CA TYR A 50 -6.85 3.66 15.69
C TYR A 50 -7.56 2.58 16.50
N ASP A 51 -7.54 1.35 16.00
CA ASP A 51 -8.03 0.19 16.72
C ASP A 51 -7.19 -1.04 16.33
N ASN A 52 -6.56 -1.69 17.31
CA ASN A 52 -5.87 -2.95 17.12
C ASN A 52 -6.87 -4.12 17.17
N CYS A 53 -7.75 -4.18 16.19
CA CYS A 53 -8.91 -5.05 16.15
C CYS A 53 -8.62 -6.51 15.72
N GLY A 54 -7.41 -6.79 15.24
CA GLY A 54 -7.07 -8.10 14.69
C GLY A 54 -7.61 -8.34 13.28
N LYS A 55 -7.18 -9.45 12.68
CA LYS A 55 -7.55 -9.88 11.33
C LYS A 55 -7.71 -11.39 11.26
N LEU A 56 -8.74 -11.87 10.57
CA LEU A 56 -8.85 -13.25 10.13
C LEU A 56 -8.36 -13.41 8.68
N VAL A 57 -7.42 -14.33 8.44
CA VAL A 57 -7.15 -14.87 7.12
C VAL A 57 -7.86 -16.21 7.02
N VAL A 58 -8.77 -16.37 6.07
CA VAL A 58 -9.69 -17.50 6.03
C VAL A 58 -9.47 -18.38 4.81
N ALA A 59 -9.37 -19.71 5.04
CA ALA A 59 -9.47 -20.72 4.01
C ALA A 59 -10.95 -21.10 3.85
N CYS A 60 -11.52 -20.84 2.67
CA CYS A 60 -12.93 -21.11 2.36
C CYS A 60 -13.18 -22.57 1.93
N ASP A 61 -12.14 -23.26 1.47
CA ASP A 61 -12.15 -24.66 1.09
C ASP A 61 -10.80 -25.35 1.39
N GLU A 62 -10.77 -26.67 1.32
CA GLU A 62 -9.60 -27.47 1.70
C GLU A 62 -8.38 -27.21 0.80
N SER A 63 -8.57 -26.78 -0.45
CA SER A 63 -7.48 -26.50 -1.36
C SER A 63 -6.65 -25.28 -0.92
N GLU A 64 -7.21 -24.40 -0.09
CA GLU A 64 -6.56 -23.21 0.46
C GLU A 64 -5.76 -23.52 1.75
N LEU A 65 -5.95 -24.69 2.40
CA LEU A 65 -5.27 -25.04 3.65
C LEU A 65 -3.75 -25.01 3.57
N PRO A 66 -3.10 -25.56 2.51
CA PRO A 66 -1.64 -25.46 2.42
C PRO A 66 -1.13 -24.04 2.34
N GLY A 67 -1.93 -23.12 1.78
CA GLY A 67 -1.63 -21.67 1.74
C GLY A 67 -1.72 -21.06 3.13
N LEU A 68 -2.73 -21.43 3.90
CA LEU A 68 -2.93 -20.96 5.27
C LEU A 68 -1.82 -21.45 6.21
N ASP A 69 -1.40 -22.73 6.07
CA ASP A 69 -0.31 -23.31 6.87
C ASP A 69 1.01 -22.57 6.61
N ARG A 70 1.36 -22.31 5.34
CA ARG A 70 2.54 -21.50 5.00
C ARG A 70 2.49 -20.08 5.59
N LEU A 71 1.29 -19.50 5.72
CA LEU A 71 1.15 -18.20 6.39
C LEU A 71 1.38 -18.30 7.89
N ALA A 72 0.93 -19.37 8.54
CA ALA A 72 1.19 -19.61 9.96
C ALA A 72 2.69 -19.77 10.24
N GLU A 73 3.38 -20.61 9.43
CA GLU A 73 4.84 -20.77 9.48
C GLU A 73 5.58 -19.42 9.27
N ARG A 74 5.10 -18.62 8.34
CA ARG A 74 5.67 -17.31 8.05
C ARG A 74 5.42 -16.31 9.19
N ALA A 75 4.25 -16.36 9.82
CA ALA A 75 3.95 -15.57 11.01
C ALA A 75 4.96 -15.87 12.13
N GLU A 76 5.20 -17.14 12.40
CA GLU A 76 6.17 -17.59 13.40
C GLU A 76 7.59 -17.09 13.06
N ALA A 77 8.04 -17.29 11.81
CA ALA A 77 9.36 -16.88 11.35
C ALA A 77 9.57 -15.34 11.39
N ASN A 78 8.50 -14.55 11.25
CA ASN A 78 8.54 -13.09 11.35
C ASN A 78 8.26 -12.57 12.77
N GLY A 79 8.00 -13.46 13.76
CA GLY A 79 7.64 -13.05 15.11
C GLY A 79 6.27 -12.35 15.21
N VAL A 80 5.35 -12.66 14.29
CA VAL A 80 3.99 -12.12 14.26
C VAL A 80 3.05 -13.02 15.09
N PRO A 81 2.46 -12.52 16.19
CA PRO A 81 1.48 -13.31 16.97
C PRO A 81 0.28 -13.69 16.09
N ALA A 82 0.15 -14.99 15.86
CA ALA A 82 -0.93 -15.54 15.07
C ALA A 82 -1.30 -16.96 15.54
N ARG A 83 -2.58 -17.33 15.42
CA ARG A 83 -3.07 -18.65 15.82
C ARG A 83 -4.06 -19.23 14.81
N LEU A 84 -3.93 -20.51 14.53
CA LEU A 84 -4.89 -21.24 13.71
C LEU A 84 -6.17 -21.50 14.52
N LEU A 85 -7.31 -21.32 13.86
CA LEU A 85 -8.65 -21.47 14.44
C LEU A 85 -9.46 -22.43 13.60
N ASP A 86 -10.24 -23.26 14.27
CA ASP A 86 -11.34 -23.99 13.66
C ASP A 86 -12.50 -23.04 13.28
N PRO A 87 -13.50 -23.53 12.53
CA PRO A 87 -14.62 -22.67 12.11
C PRO A 87 -15.48 -22.14 13.26
N ALA A 88 -15.55 -22.84 14.40
CA ALA A 88 -16.33 -22.40 15.56
C ALA A 88 -15.63 -21.21 16.23
N ALA A 89 -14.35 -21.36 16.54
CA ALA A 89 -13.54 -20.30 17.12
C ALA A 89 -13.41 -19.06 16.19
N ALA A 90 -13.34 -19.27 14.86
CA ALA A 90 -13.35 -18.17 13.91
C ALA A 90 -14.66 -17.36 13.96
N ARG A 91 -15.82 -18.02 14.15
CA ARG A 91 -17.13 -17.35 14.29
C ARG A 91 -17.33 -16.63 15.61
N GLU A 92 -16.60 -16.94 16.64
CA GLU A 92 -16.61 -16.15 17.88
C GLU A 92 -16.06 -14.72 17.61
N ILE A 93 -15.06 -14.62 16.71
CA ILE A 93 -14.45 -13.35 16.31
C ILE A 93 -15.29 -12.66 15.22
N GLU A 94 -15.62 -13.38 14.16
CA GLU A 94 -16.39 -12.92 12.99
C GLU A 94 -17.61 -13.83 12.78
N PRO A 95 -18.77 -13.52 13.36
CA PRO A 95 -19.92 -14.45 13.42
C PRO A 95 -20.44 -14.91 12.07
N TYR A 96 -20.25 -14.12 11.03
CA TYR A 96 -20.77 -14.39 9.69
C TYR A 96 -19.70 -14.95 8.72
N VAL A 97 -18.49 -15.20 9.20
CA VAL A 97 -17.42 -15.75 8.37
C VAL A 97 -17.69 -17.19 7.96
N ARG A 98 -17.37 -17.51 6.71
CA ARG A 98 -17.36 -18.88 6.20
C ARG A 98 -15.94 -19.33 5.96
N CYS A 99 -15.51 -20.37 6.66
CA CYS A 99 -14.20 -20.97 6.47
C CYS A 99 -14.23 -22.45 6.84
N VAL A 100 -13.24 -23.20 6.35
CA VAL A 100 -12.87 -24.53 6.84
C VAL A 100 -11.80 -24.42 7.93
N ARG A 101 -10.98 -23.36 7.90
CA ARG A 101 -9.99 -23.01 8.91
C ARG A 101 -9.62 -21.52 8.75
N ALA A 102 -9.15 -20.88 9.81
CA ALA A 102 -8.71 -19.49 9.77
C ALA A 102 -7.38 -19.32 10.51
N LEU A 103 -6.65 -18.24 10.17
CA LEU A 103 -5.49 -17.74 10.91
C LEU A 103 -5.86 -16.37 11.49
N HIS A 104 -5.89 -16.26 12.81
CA HIS A 104 -6.12 -15.02 13.52
C HIS A 104 -4.78 -14.32 13.76
N VAL A 105 -4.65 -13.09 13.28
CA VAL A 105 -3.46 -12.23 13.44
C VAL A 105 -3.83 -11.06 14.34
N GLU A 106 -3.38 -11.10 15.58
CA GLU A 106 -3.84 -10.22 16.66
C GLU A 106 -3.30 -8.78 16.55
N THR A 107 -2.11 -8.61 15.95
CA THR A 107 -1.42 -7.30 15.88
C THR A 107 -1.78 -6.46 14.66
N THR A 108 -2.66 -6.95 13.78
CA THR A 108 -3.22 -6.16 12.69
C THR A 108 -4.31 -5.23 13.22
N GLY A 109 -4.40 -4.01 12.70
CA GLY A 109 -5.46 -3.08 13.07
C GLY A 109 -5.75 -2.05 12.00
N ILE A 110 -6.46 -1.00 12.38
CA ILE A 110 -6.89 0.09 11.53
C ILE A 110 -6.51 1.44 12.14
N ILE A 111 -6.27 2.45 11.29
CA ILE A 111 -5.80 3.77 11.71
C ILE A 111 -6.23 4.86 10.71
N ASP A 112 -6.33 6.10 11.16
CA ASP A 112 -6.48 7.30 10.32
C ASP A 112 -5.10 7.78 9.79
N TYR A 113 -4.62 7.23 8.65
CA TYR A 113 -3.36 7.70 8.05
C TYR A 113 -3.37 9.18 7.62
N PRO A 114 -4.45 9.78 7.13
CA PRO A 114 -4.52 11.23 6.95
C PRO A 114 -4.26 12.02 8.25
N ALA A 115 -4.76 11.56 9.40
CA ALA A 115 -4.45 12.17 10.68
C ALA A 115 -2.98 11.97 11.08
N VAL A 116 -2.38 10.81 10.78
CA VAL A 116 -0.94 10.59 10.96
C VAL A 116 -0.14 11.61 10.17
N CYS A 117 -0.48 11.85 8.89
CA CYS A 117 0.21 12.84 8.08
C CYS A 117 0.10 14.26 8.65
N ARG A 118 -1.08 14.64 9.16
CA ARG A 118 -1.25 15.95 9.81
C ARG A 118 -0.39 16.08 11.07
N ALA A 119 -0.39 15.08 11.92
CA ALA A 119 0.42 15.08 13.13
C ALA A 119 1.94 15.12 12.84
N LEU A 120 2.41 14.40 11.81
CA LEU A 120 3.80 14.50 11.34
C LEU A 120 4.13 15.89 10.81
N ALA A 121 3.20 16.52 10.09
CA ALA A 121 3.37 17.90 9.62
C ALA A 121 3.48 18.90 10.78
N ASP A 122 2.65 18.73 11.81
CA ASP A 122 2.71 19.54 13.02
C ASP A 122 4.06 19.36 13.75
N ASP A 123 4.57 18.11 13.81
CA ASP A 123 5.87 17.81 14.42
C ASP A 123 7.02 18.44 13.64
N ILE A 124 6.99 18.40 12.30
CA ILE A 124 7.97 19.09 11.44
C ILE A 124 7.97 20.60 11.74
N GLY A 125 6.79 21.21 11.78
CA GLY A 125 6.65 22.64 12.10
C GLY A 125 7.14 22.98 13.51
N ALA A 126 6.84 22.16 14.49
CA ALA A 126 7.28 22.34 15.88
C ALA A 126 8.80 22.25 16.04
N GLN A 127 9.49 21.53 15.16
CA GLN A 127 10.94 21.44 15.09
C GLN A 127 11.59 22.51 14.19
N GLY A 128 10.83 23.46 13.68
CA GLY A 128 11.30 24.55 12.81
C GLY A 128 11.42 24.17 11.33
N GLY A 129 10.91 22.98 10.94
CA GLY A 129 10.84 22.58 9.53
C GLY A 129 9.72 23.29 8.79
N GLU A 130 9.84 23.42 7.47
CA GLU A 130 8.86 24.06 6.60
C GLU A 130 8.23 23.04 5.65
N ILE A 131 6.89 23.08 5.50
CA ILE A 131 6.15 22.31 4.49
C ILE A 131 5.60 23.29 3.44
N ARG A 132 6.01 23.10 2.19
CA ARG A 132 5.64 23.96 1.06
C ARG A 132 4.70 23.21 0.12
N LEU A 133 3.41 23.48 0.25
CA LEU A 133 2.39 22.94 -0.66
C LEU A 133 2.37 23.72 -1.98
N GLY A 134 1.95 23.06 -3.06
CA GLY A 134 1.88 23.65 -4.39
C GLY A 134 3.24 23.82 -5.09
N VAL A 135 4.34 23.41 -4.47
CA VAL A 135 5.70 23.48 -5.03
C VAL A 135 6.13 22.09 -5.48
N GLY A 136 6.35 21.90 -6.77
CA GLY A 136 6.89 20.69 -7.35
C GLY A 136 8.39 20.77 -7.58
N VAL A 137 9.07 19.63 -7.56
CA VAL A 137 10.48 19.52 -7.99
C VAL A 137 10.52 19.34 -9.50
N ALA A 138 11.21 20.23 -10.21
CA ALA A 138 11.45 20.14 -11.64
C ALA A 138 12.74 19.36 -11.97
N SER A 139 13.82 19.63 -11.21
CA SER A 139 15.10 18.91 -11.29
C SER A 139 15.90 19.12 -10.01
N ALA A 140 16.96 18.34 -9.82
CA ALA A 140 17.95 18.61 -8.79
C ALA A 140 19.35 18.16 -9.26
N GLU A 141 20.37 18.87 -8.80
CA GLU A 141 21.76 18.62 -9.12
C GLU A 141 22.61 18.59 -7.85
N SER A 142 23.44 17.56 -7.69
CA SER A 142 24.42 17.53 -6.62
C SER A 142 25.61 18.43 -6.95
N THR A 143 26.01 19.26 -5.99
CA THR A 143 27.19 20.12 -6.07
C THR A 143 28.22 19.68 -5.03
N PRO A 144 29.47 20.19 -5.08
CA PRO A 144 30.45 19.89 -4.05
C PRO A 144 30.01 20.28 -2.61
N HIS A 145 29.06 21.21 -2.50
CA HIS A 145 28.65 21.79 -1.21
C HIS A 145 27.21 21.46 -0.81
N GLY A 146 26.49 20.65 -1.61
CA GLY A 146 25.09 20.29 -1.32
C GLY A 146 24.31 19.89 -2.56
N VAL A 147 23.02 20.19 -2.56
CA VAL A 147 22.12 19.95 -3.66
C VAL A 147 21.38 21.24 -4.03
N GLU A 148 21.31 21.57 -5.32
CA GLU A 148 20.44 22.63 -5.85
C GLU A 148 19.17 21.97 -6.41
N VAL A 149 18.02 22.35 -5.88
CA VAL A 149 16.71 21.85 -6.29
C VAL A 149 15.96 22.96 -7.02
N HIS A 150 15.66 22.72 -8.29
CA HIS A 150 14.86 23.63 -9.11
C HIS A 150 13.38 23.25 -9.01
N THR A 151 12.55 24.22 -8.66
CA THR A 151 11.12 24.01 -8.46
C THR A 151 10.32 24.32 -9.73
N THR A 152 9.10 23.79 -9.81
CA THR A 152 8.13 24.11 -10.88
C THR A 152 7.65 25.56 -10.85
N THR A 153 7.91 26.28 -9.76
CA THR A 153 7.61 27.73 -9.61
C THR A 153 8.77 28.62 -10.05
N GLY A 154 9.89 28.02 -10.50
CA GLY A 154 11.10 28.76 -10.98
C GLY A 154 12.07 29.17 -9.87
N GLU A 155 11.84 28.75 -8.64
CA GLU A 155 12.75 28.97 -7.51
C GLU A 155 13.85 27.90 -7.46
N THR A 156 15.04 28.26 -7.00
CA THR A 156 16.12 27.34 -6.68
C THR A 156 16.33 27.29 -5.16
N LEU A 157 16.15 26.08 -4.61
CA LEU A 157 16.40 25.79 -3.20
C LEU A 157 17.78 25.14 -3.06
N ARG A 158 18.47 25.43 -1.96
CA ARG A 158 19.76 24.83 -1.63
C ARG A 158 19.65 24.07 -0.32
N ALA A 159 20.22 22.87 -0.30
CA ALA A 159 20.24 22.00 0.88
C ALA A 159 21.52 21.18 0.91
N ASP A 160 21.85 20.62 2.08
CA ASP A 160 22.99 19.71 2.22
C ASP A 160 22.75 18.37 1.53
N ALA A 161 21.51 17.90 1.54
CA ALA A 161 21.07 16.66 0.87
C ALA A 161 19.61 16.76 0.41
N LEU A 162 19.21 15.89 -0.54
CA LEU A 162 17.84 15.71 -0.99
C LEU A 162 17.38 14.28 -0.67
N VAL A 163 16.18 14.15 -0.08
CA VAL A 163 15.46 12.88 0.02
C VAL A 163 14.18 12.97 -0.82
N ALA A 164 14.09 12.17 -1.89
CA ALA A 164 12.95 12.15 -2.78
C ALA A 164 12.01 10.97 -2.47
N CYS A 165 10.84 11.27 -1.88
CA CYS A 165 9.80 10.29 -1.54
C CYS A 165 8.55 10.53 -2.43
N ALA A 166 8.71 10.53 -3.75
CA ALA A 166 7.72 11.02 -4.71
C ALA A 166 6.61 10.04 -5.09
N GLY A 167 6.56 8.84 -4.49
CA GLY A 167 5.46 7.87 -4.62
C GLY A 167 5.11 7.54 -6.08
N LEU A 168 3.94 7.96 -6.56
CA LEU A 168 3.50 7.74 -7.95
C LEU A 168 4.44 8.36 -9.00
N TYR A 169 5.24 9.35 -8.63
CA TYR A 169 6.16 10.06 -9.50
C TYR A 169 7.64 9.75 -9.21
N ALA A 170 7.93 8.73 -8.38
CA ALA A 170 9.27 8.42 -7.91
C ALA A 170 10.29 8.24 -9.05
N ASP A 171 9.94 7.51 -10.10
CA ASP A 171 10.79 7.29 -11.28
C ASP A 171 11.01 8.58 -12.10
N ARG A 172 9.98 9.44 -12.22
CA ARG A 172 10.08 10.71 -12.95
C ARG A 172 10.96 11.72 -12.21
N VAL A 173 10.76 11.84 -10.89
CA VAL A 173 11.60 12.72 -10.06
C VAL A 173 13.04 12.23 -10.10
N ALA A 174 13.29 10.93 -9.96
CA ALA A 174 14.64 10.38 -10.05
C ALA A 174 15.32 10.71 -11.38
N LEU A 175 14.61 10.53 -12.52
CA LEU A 175 15.12 10.89 -13.85
C LEU A 175 15.40 12.39 -13.99
N ALA A 176 14.49 13.23 -13.51
CA ALA A 176 14.66 14.68 -13.56
C ALA A 176 15.84 15.16 -12.70
N CYS A 177 16.22 14.37 -11.70
CA CYS A 177 17.39 14.58 -10.84
C CYS A 177 18.67 13.87 -11.35
N GLY A 178 18.64 13.29 -12.56
CA GLY A 178 19.81 12.68 -13.20
C GLY A 178 20.07 11.23 -12.83
N LEU A 179 19.21 10.59 -12.02
CA LEU A 179 19.30 9.16 -11.71
C LEU A 179 18.60 8.34 -12.80
N GLU A 180 19.19 7.25 -13.24
CA GLU A 180 18.54 6.27 -14.12
C GLU A 180 18.05 5.07 -13.29
N PRO A 181 16.74 5.00 -12.94
CA PRO A 181 16.22 3.89 -12.13
C PRO A 181 16.04 2.61 -12.94
N ASP A 182 16.37 1.46 -12.34
CA ASP A 182 16.22 0.13 -12.95
C ASP A 182 14.76 -0.30 -13.18
N ALA A 183 13.83 0.42 -12.59
CA ALA A 183 12.40 0.16 -12.65
C ALA A 183 11.61 1.42 -13.00
N ARG A 184 10.40 1.24 -13.52
CA ARG A 184 9.46 2.32 -13.79
C ARG A 184 8.20 2.12 -12.98
N ILE A 185 7.56 3.22 -12.56
CA ILE A 185 6.26 3.15 -11.90
C ILE A 185 5.18 2.91 -12.95
N VAL A 186 4.50 1.79 -12.80
CA VAL A 186 3.27 1.47 -13.54
C VAL A 186 2.12 1.59 -12.56
N PRO A 187 1.14 2.47 -12.83
CA PRO A 187 0.05 2.72 -11.89
C PRO A 187 -1.00 1.60 -11.97
N PHE A 188 -1.31 0.96 -10.84
CA PHE A 188 -2.41 0.01 -10.71
C PHE A 188 -3.49 0.56 -9.79
N ARG A 189 -4.68 0.79 -10.35
CA ARG A 189 -5.84 1.23 -9.59
C ARG A 189 -6.45 0.08 -8.83
N GLY A 190 -6.68 0.29 -7.53
CA GLY A 190 -7.49 -0.55 -6.67
C GLY A 190 -8.84 0.12 -6.44
N GLU A 191 -9.91 -0.52 -6.90
CA GLU A 191 -11.27 -0.04 -6.71
C GLU A 191 -11.84 -0.66 -5.45
N TYR A 192 -12.57 0.15 -4.70
CA TYR A 192 -13.25 -0.25 -3.48
C TYR A 192 -14.75 -0.09 -3.61
N PHE A 193 -15.45 -0.91 -2.85
CA PHE A 193 -16.84 -0.70 -2.51
C PHE A 193 -16.95 -0.53 -1.00
N GLU A 194 -18.01 0.12 -0.57
CA GLU A 194 -18.44 0.19 0.82
C GLU A 194 -19.72 -0.63 0.96
N LEU A 195 -19.85 -1.40 2.05
CA LEU A 195 -21.11 -2.07 2.37
C LEU A 195 -22.17 -1.04 2.76
N ALA A 196 -23.38 -1.30 2.34
CA ALA A 196 -24.53 -0.53 2.81
C ALA A 196 -24.57 -0.56 4.35
N PRO A 197 -24.84 0.58 5.03
CA PRO A 197 -24.74 0.70 6.49
C PRO A 197 -25.53 -0.37 7.23
N GLU A 198 -26.68 -0.78 6.72
CA GLU A 198 -27.54 -1.86 7.23
C GLU A 198 -26.91 -3.24 7.19
N LYS A 199 -25.79 -3.40 6.49
CA LYS A 199 -25.02 -4.65 6.37
C LYS A 199 -23.67 -4.61 7.11
N ASN A 200 -23.30 -3.49 7.72
CA ASN A 200 -22.03 -3.37 8.43
C ASN A 200 -21.87 -4.38 9.58
N TYR A 201 -22.95 -4.88 10.14
CA TYR A 201 -22.95 -5.90 11.19
C TYR A 201 -22.35 -7.23 10.74
N LEU A 202 -22.24 -7.47 9.42
CA LEU A 202 -21.68 -8.68 8.86
C LEU A 202 -20.16 -8.81 9.09
N VAL A 203 -19.47 -7.70 9.37
CA VAL A 203 -18.01 -7.65 9.54
C VAL A 203 -17.67 -6.83 10.77
N ARG A 204 -16.96 -7.43 11.72
CA ARG A 204 -16.55 -6.76 12.96
C ARG A 204 -15.15 -6.15 12.88
N ASN A 205 -14.23 -6.81 12.15
CA ASN A 205 -12.82 -6.46 12.08
C ASN A 205 -12.32 -6.49 10.62
N LEU A 206 -11.38 -7.40 10.31
CA LEU A 206 -10.83 -7.57 8.97
C LEU A 206 -10.91 -9.05 8.56
N ILE A 207 -11.46 -9.31 7.39
CA ILE A 207 -11.60 -10.66 6.84
C ILE A 207 -10.91 -10.73 5.48
N TYR A 208 -9.84 -11.51 5.40
CA TYR A 208 -8.99 -11.64 4.22
C TYR A 208 -9.00 -13.09 3.70
N PRO A 209 -8.96 -13.31 2.39
CA PRO A 209 -8.76 -14.66 1.84
C PRO A 209 -7.30 -15.09 2.02
N VAL A 210 -7.05 -16.40 1.95
CA VAL A 210 -5.71 -16.91 1.71
C VAL A 210 -5.22 -16.40 0.36
N PRO A 211 -4.00 -15.81 0.25
CA PRO A 211 -3.46 -15.35 -1.02
C PRO A 211 -3.29 -16.50 -2.01
N ASP A 212 -3.79 -16.32 -3.23
CA ASP A 212 -3.52 -17.24 -4.33
C ASP A 212 -2.13 -16.90 -4.92
N PRO A 213 -1.14 -17.82 -4.86
CA PRO A 213 0.22 -17.54 -5.31
C PRO A 213 0.33 -17.27 -6.83
N ARG A 214 -0.72 -17.57 -7.58
CA ARG A 214 -0.78 -17.27 -9.03
C ARG A 214 -1.10 -15.81 -9.32
N PHE A 215 -1.53 -15.04 -8.31
CA PHE A 215 -1.89 -13.64 -8.47
C PHE A 215 -0.88 -12.73 -7.77
N PRO A 216 -0.43 -11.66 -8.44
CA PRO A 216 0.55 -10.73 -7.86
C PRO A 216 -0.05 -9.82 -6.77
N PHE A 217 -1.38 -9.77 -6.67
CA PHE A 217 -2.08 -8.94 -5.70
C PHE A 217 -2.98 -9.78 -4.80
N LEU A 218 -3.17 -9.31 -3.58
CA LEU A 218 -4.09 -9.92 -2.63
C LEU A 218 -5.53 -9.85 -3.18
N GLY A 219 -6.29 -10.92 -2.99
CA GLY A 219 -7.71 -10.96 -3.35
C GLY A 219 -8.55 -9.94 -2.60
N VAL A 220 -9.75 -9.68 -3.10
CA VAL A 220 -10.70 -8.77 -2.44
C VAL A 220 -11.00 -9.24 -1.03
N HIS A 221 -11.04 -8.32 -0.10
CA HIS A 221 -11.19 -8.56 1.32
C HIS A 221 -12.11 -7.50 1.95
N LEU A 222 -12.48 -7.71 3.18
CA LEU A 222 -13.33 -6.83 3.95
C LEU A 222 -12.52 -6.17 5.07
N THR A 223 -12.68 -4.86 5.20
CA THR A 223 -11.95 -4.05 6.17
C THR A 223 -12.91 -3.09 6.86
N ARG A 224 -13.04 -3.21 8.17
CA ARG A 224 -13.68 -2.17 8.97
C ARG A 224 -12.81 -0.91 8.97
N MET A 225 -13.43 0.23 8.74
CA MET A 225 -12.74 1.51 8.74
C MET A 225 -12.74 2.13 10.14
N VAL A 226 -11.70 2.90 10.45
CA VAL A 226 -11.51 3.48 11.80
C VAL A 226 -12.62 4.46 12.20
N HIS A 227 -13.23 5.12 11.22
CA HIS A 227 -14.36 6.03 11.42
C HIS A 227 -15.73 5.37 11.16
N GLY A 228 -15.75 4.06 11.04
CA GLY A 228 -16.95 3.28 10.71
C GLY A 228 -17.08 2.99 9.22
N GLY A 229 -18.03 2.11 8.89
CA GLY A 229 -18.20 1.56 7.54
C GLY A 229 -17.31 0.34 7.29
N ILE A 230 -17.65 -0.45 6.29
CA ILE A 230 -16.91 -1.62 5.85
C ILE A 230 -16.52 -1.43 4.39
N HIS A 231 -15.22 -1.31 4.15
CA HIS A 231 -14.68 -1.32 2.80
C HIS A 231 -14.46 -2.73 2.30
N ALA A 232 -14.81 -2.95 1.05
CA ALA A 232 -14.64 -4.20 0.31
C ALA A 232 -13.73 -3.98 -0.88
N GLY A 233 -12.66 -4.72 -1.00
CA GLY A 233 -11.66 -4.56 -2.06
C GLY A 233 -10.24 -4.68 -1.54
N PRO A 234 -9.25 -4.10 -2.25
CA PRO A 234 -9.38 -3.63 -3.63
C PRO A 234 -9.16 -4.75 -4.66
N ASN A 235 -9.62 -4.53 -5.89
CA ASN A 235 -9.11 -5.23 -7.07
C ASN A 235 -7.78 -4.60 -7.55
N ALA A 236 -7.29 -4.98 -8.74
CA ALA A 236 -6.11 -4.38 -9.33
C ALA A 236 -6.22 -4.32 -10.85
N VAL A 237 -6.41 -3.12 -11.40
CA VAL A 237 -6.46 -2.87 -12.85
C VAL A 237 -5.46 -1.78 -13.22
N LEU A 238 -4.96 -1.80 -14.47
CA LEU A 238 -4.09 -0.73 -14.95
C LEU A 238 -4.84 0.61 -14.90
N ALA A 239 -4.26 1.62 -14.26
CA ALA A 239 -4.78 2.98 -14.31
C ALA A 239 -4.34 3.65 -15.62
N LEU A 240 -5.22 4.48 -16.20
CA LEU A 240 -4.98 5.12 -17.49
C LEU A 240 -4.22 6.46 -17.35
N ARG A 241 -3.89 6.82 -16.11
CA ARG A 241 -2.95 7.88 -15.72
C ARG A 241 -2.42 7.59 -14.30
N ARG A 242 -1.34 8.26 -13.88
CA ARG A 242 -0.75 8.03 -12.54
C ARG A 242 -1.73 8.36 -11.41
N GLU A 243 -2.55 9.37 -11.57
CA GLU A 243 -3.64 9.73 -10.66
C GLU A 243 -5.01 9.32 -11.23
N GLY A 244 -5.09 8.14 -11.88
CA GLY A 244 -6.29 7.62 -12.50
C GLY A 244 -7.18 6.89 -11.50
N TYR A 245 -8.01 7.62 -10.77
CA TYR A 245 -8.91 7.06 -9.74
C TYR A 245 -10.21 6.53 -10.32
N THR A 246 -10.57 6.90 -11.57
CA THR A 246 -11.73 6.41 -12.31
C THR A 246 -11.33 5.91 -13.70
N TRP A 247 -12.23 5.21 -14.39
CA TRP A 247 -12.05 4.83 -15.80
C TRP A 247 -12.06 6.01 -16.77
N ARG A 248 -12.53 7.18 -16.34
CA ARG A 248 -12.58 8.42 -17.14
C ARG A 248 -11.32 9.25 -17.01
N ASP A 249 -10.49 8.98 -16.01
CA ASP A 249 -9.23 9.68 -15.80
C ASP A 249 -8.18 9.11 -16.74
N VAL A 250 -8.04 9.73 -17.91
CA VAL A 250 -7.11 9.33 -18.96
C VAL A 250 -6.13 10.45 -19.23
N ASP A 251 -4.85 10.12 -19.24
CA ASP A 251 -3.78 10.96 -19.78
C ASP A 251 -3.03 10.16 -20.84
N VAL A 252 -3.07 10.65 -22.09
CA VAL A 252 -2.52 9.94 -23.24
C VAL A 252 -0.99 9.81 -23.16
N ALA A 253 -0.30 10.80 -22.61
CA ALA A 253 1.15 10.78 -22.47
C ALA A 253 1.56 9.74 -21.42
N GLU A 254 0.91 9.74 -20.26
CA GLU A 254 1.20 8.79 -19.17
C GLU A 254 0.81 7.36 -19.54
N LEU A 255 -0.30 7.18 -20.24
CA LEU A 255 -0.70 5.87 -20.77
C LEU A 255 0.33 5.36 -21.79
N ARG A 256 0.79 6.23 -22.71
CA ARG A 256 1.83 5.88 -23.68
C ARG A 256 3.14 5.49 -22.99
N GLU A 257 3.56 6.20 -21.95
CA GLU A 257 4.74 5.83 -21.16
C GLU A 257 4.59 4.43 -20.56
N SER A 258 3.44 4.15 -19.93
CA SER A 258 3.16 2.83 -19.34
C SER A 258 3.15 1.73 -20.42
N LEU A 259 2.51 1.96 -21.57
CA LEU A 259 2.45 1.00 -22.68
C LEU A 259 3.79 0.84 -23.41
N ALA A 260 4.64 1.86 -23.43
CA ALA A 260 5.98 1.78 -24.01
C ALA A 260 6.96 1.00 -23.13
N TRP A 261 6.62 0.76 -21.84
CA TRP A 261 7.51 0.03 -20.95
C TRP A 261 7.48 -1.49 -21.21
N PRO A 262 8.61 -2.12 -21.63
CA PRO A 262 8.62 -3.54 -21.97
C PRO A 262 8.16 -4.45 -20.81
N GLY A 263 8.47 -4.06 -19.58
CA GLY A 263 8.09 -4.81 -18.37
C GLY A 263 6.59 -5.00 -18.23
N LEU A 264 5.76 -4.03 -18.65
CA LEU A 264 4.30 -4.16 -18.60
C LEU A 264 3.82 -5.32 -19.49
N TRP A 265 4.38 -5.45 -20.69
CA TRP A 265 4.02 -6.53 -21.61
C TRP A 265 4.53 -7.90 -21.15
N ALA A 266 5.70 -7.93 -20.53
CA ALA A 266 6.24 -9.16 -19.93
C ALA A 266 5.37 -9.62 -18.74
N LEU A 267 4.95 -8.69 -17.87
CA LEU A 267 4.01 -8.96 -16.80
C LEU A 267 2.64 -9.43 -17.34
N ALA A 268 2.10 -8.72 -18.32
CA ALA A 268 0.82 -9.04 -18.95
C ALA A 268 0.81 -10.45 -19.58
N LYS A 269 1.86 -10.82 -20.30
CA LYS A 269 1.99 -12.16 -20.90
C LYS A 269 1.98 -13.28 -19.87
N ARG A 270 2.61 -13.07 -18.70
CA ARG A 270 2.63 -14.05 -17.62
C ARG A 270 1.27 -14.15 -16.89
N ASN A 271 0.46 -13.09 -16.96
CA ASN A 271 -0.76 -12.94 -16.16
C ASN A 271 -2.02 -12.67 -17.02
N ILE A 272 -2.11 -13.19 -18.24
CA ILE A 272 -3.23 -12.91 -19.17
C ILE A 272 -4.58 -13.29 -18.53
N VAL A 273 -4.71 -14.52 -18.03
CA VAL A 273 -5.98 -15.02 -17.47
C VAL A 273 -6.32 -14.32 -16.14
N PRO A 274 -5.37 -14.22 -15.17
CA PRO A 274 -5.58 -13.42 -13.96
C PRO A 274 -5.96 -11.97 -14.26
N GLY A 275 -5.23 -11.30 -15.13
CA GLY A 275 -5.49 -9.90 -15.48
C GLY A 275 -6.86 -9.68 -16.12
N ALA A 276 -7.27 -10.56 -17.03
CA ALA A 276 -8.61 -10.49 -17.63
C ALA A 276 -9.70 -10.65 -16.56
N ARG A 277 -9.53 -11.56 -15.59
CA ARG A 277 -10.49 -11.74 -14.48
C ARG A 277 -10.58 -10.49 -13.60
N GLU A 278 -9.47 -9.80 -13.33
CA GLU A 278 -9.49 -8.54 -12.57
C GLU A 278 -10.24 -7.44 -13.32
N VAL A 279 -10.04 -7.30 -14.63
CA VAL A 279 -10.81 -6.36 -15.45
C VAL A 279 -12.31 -6.68 -15.43
N VAL A 280 -12.69 -7.95 -15.60
CA VAL A 280 -14.10 -8.37 -15.53
C VAL A 280 -14.68 -8.10 -14.13
N ARG A 281 -13.92 -8.37 -13.05
CA ARG A 281 -14.33 -8.06 -11.68
C ARG A 281 -14.51 -6.55 -11.47
N SER A 282 -13.64 -5.72 -12.04
CA SER A 282 -13.76 -4.26 -12.00
C SER A 282 -15.04 -3.77 -12.68
N LEU A 283 -15.43 -4.40 -13.78
CA LEU A 283 -16.62 -4.01 -14.56
C LEU A 283 -17.91 -4.68 -14.06
N SER A 284 -17.82 -5.70 -13.20
CA SER A 284 -18.98 -6.48 -12.74
C SER A 284 -19.13 -6.49 -11.23
N LYS A 285 -19.98 -5.61 -10.73
CA LYS A 285 -20.37 -5.55 -9.31
C LYS A 285 -20.89 -6.91 -8.78
N ARG A 286 -21.55 -7.71 -9.63
CA ARG A 286 -22.02 -9.06 -9.26
C ARG A 286 -20.87 -10.02 -9.00
N GLN A 287 -19.83 -10.02 -9.84
CA GLN A 287 -18.66 -10.87 -9.65
C GLN A 287 -17.82 -10.44 -8.44
N PHE A 288 -17.76 -9.14 -8.20
CA PHE A 288 -17.12 -8.59 -7.01
C PHE A 288 -17.86 -9.09 -5.75
N ALA A 289 -19.18 -8.95 -5.67
CA ALA A 289 -20.01 -9.46 -4.58
C ALA A 289 -19.86 -10.99 -4.40
N ALA A 290 -19.83 -11.75 -5.50
CA ALA A 290 -19.60 -13.20 -5.43
C ALA A 290 -18.25 -13.58 -4.81
N SER A 291 -17.21 -12.77 -5.04
CA SER A 291 -15.90 -12.98 -4.37
C SER A 291 -15.97 -12.72 -2.86
N LEU A 292 -16.74 -11.71 -2.43
CA LEU A 292 -16.93 -11.39 -1.01
C LEU A 292 -17.82 -12.40 -0.30
N SER A 293 -18.89 -12.88 -0.96
CA SER A 293 -19.82 -13.85 -0.37
C SER A 293 -19.18 -15.24 -0.16
N ARG A 294 -18.01 -15.50 -0.75
CA ARG A 294 -17.19 -16.67 -0.37
C ARG A 294 -16.68 -16.54 1.08
N LEU A 295 -16.32 -15.31 1.48
CA LEU A 295 -15.79 -15.02 2.82
C LEU A 295 -16.91 -14.83 3.84
N VAL A 296 -17.93 -14.05 3.46
CA VAL A 296 -19.08 -13.69 4.28
C VAL A 296 -20.36 -13.89 3.47
N PRO A 297 -21.05 -15.04 3.62
CA PRO A 297 -22.34 -15.28 2.99
C PRO A 297 -23.37 -14.20 3.39
N GLY A 298 -24.23 -13.82 2.44
CA GLY A 298 -25.24 -12.79 2.65
C GLY A 298 -24.83 -11.39 2.16
N ILE A 299 -23.61 -11.22 1.61
CA ILE A 299 -23.22 -10.03 0.88
C ILE A 299 -23.66 -10.19 -0.58
N GLU A 300 -24.51 -9.29 -1.04
CA GLU A 300 -25.05 -9.23 -2.39
C GLU A 300 -24.57 -8.01 -3.16
N ALA A 301 -24.76 -8.00 -4.48
CA ALA A 301 -24.37 -6.85 -5.30
C ALA A 301 -25.16 -5.56 -4.95
N ALA A 302 -26.39 -5.71 -4.45
CA ALA A 302 -27.19 -4.57 -3.99
C ALA A 302 -26.57 -3.87 -2.77
N ASP A 303 -25.88 -4.62 -1.91
CA ASP A 303 -25.28 -4.10 -0.68
C ASP A 303 -23.99 -3.30 -0.89
N LEU A 304 -23.42 -3.32 -2.09
CA LEU A 304 -22.17 -2.65 -2.41
C LEU A 304 -22.43 -1.25 -2.97
N ARG A 305 -21.79 -0.24 -2.42
CA ARG A 305 -21.76 1.15 -2.91
C ARG A 305 -20.35 1.48 -3.39
N PRO A 306 -20.17 2.16 -4.56
CA PRO A 306 -18.83 2.57 -4.98
C PRO A 306 -18.16 3.46 -3.93
N ALA A 307 -16.90 3.16 -3.63
CA ALA A 307 -16.05 3.96 -2.74
C ALA A 307 -14.87 4.55 -3.50
N ALA A 308 -14.11 5.43 -2.86
CA ALA A 308 -12.95 6.06 -3.46
C ALA A 308 -11.86 5.02 -3.80
N ALA A 309 -11.36 5.08 -5.02
CA ALA A 309 -10.25 4.23 -5.46
C ALA A 309 -8.91 4.79 -5.02
N GLY A 310 -7.91 3.91 -4.90
CA GLY A 310 -6.52 4.26 -4.74
C GLY A 310 -5.68 3.79 -5.93
N VAL A 311 -4.55 4.44 -6.20
CA VAL A 311 -3.60 3.98 -7.21
C VAL A 311 -2.31 3.55 -6.52
N ARG A 312 -1.87 2.33 -6.80
CA ARG A 312 -0.60 1.80 -6.32
C ARG A 312 0.52 2.23 -7.26
N ALA A 313 1.58 2.80 -6.71
CA ALA A 313 2.84 3.03 -7.41
C ALA A 313 3.62 1.72 -7.46
N GLN A 314 3.40 0.90 -8.49
CA GLN A 314 4.09 -0.37 -8.62
C GLN A 314 5.34 -0.22 -9.46
N ALA A 315 6.51 -0.37 -8.85
CA ALA A 315 7.77 -0.41 -9.58
C ALA A 315 7.93 -1.73 -10.32
N LEU A 316 8.13 -1.63 -11.63
CA LEU A 316 8.21 -2.76 -12.56
C LEU A 316 9.51 -2.71 -13.34
N ARG A 317 10.30 -3.80 -13.31
CA ARG A 317 11.53 -3.93 -14.08
C ARG A 317 11.24 -4.24 -15.56
N ARG A 318 12.24 -4.09 -16.41
CA ARG A 318 12.12 -4.36 -17.86
C ARG A 318 11.72 -5.80 -18.19
N ASP A 319 12.11 -6.77 -17.37
CA ASP A 319 11.77 -8.19 -17.52
C ASP A 319 10.35 -8.54 -17.05
N GLY A 320 9.61 -7.59 -16.52
CA GLY A 320 8.26 -7.76 -15.99
C GLY A 320 8.21 -8.25 -14.54
N SER A 321 9.34 -8.36 -13.85
CA SER A 321 9.36 -8.60 -12.41
C SER A 321 8.95 -7.32 -11.66
N MET A 322 8.08 -7.48 -10.68
CA MET A 322 7.75 -6.40 -9.75
C MET A 322 8.86 -6.25 -8.71
N VAL A 323 9.16 -5.02 -8.34
CA VAL A 323 10.03 -4.77 -7.19
C VAL A 323 9.21 -5.07 -5.93
N GLU A 324 9.54 -6.16 -5.26
CA GLU A 324 8.75 -6.67 -4.13
C GLU A 324 9.10 -6.00 -2.80
N ASP A 325 10.35 -5.54 -2.62
CA ASP A 325 10.82 -4.88 -1.39
C ASP A 325 10.99 -3.37 -1.58
N PHE A 326 11.36 -2.66 -0.54
CA PHE A 326 11.73 -1.25 -0.64
C PHE A 326 12.96 -1.09 -1.52
N LEU A 327 12.93 -0.07 -2.38
CA LEU A 327 14.03 0.26 -3.28
C LEU A 327 14.45 1.71 -3.05
N VAL A 328 15.64 1.87 -2.48
CA VAL A 328 16.28 3.16 -2.28
C VAL A 328 17.56 3.19 -3.10
N GLN A 329 17.78 4.26 -3.85
CA GLN A 329 19.01 4.49 -4.59
C GLN A 329 19.60 5.85 -4.25
N THR A 330 20.92 5.95 -4.22
CA THR A 330 21.65 7.19 -3.91
C THR A 330 22.48 7.64 -5.09
N GLN A 331 22.59 8.95 -5.30
CA GLN A 331 23.45 9.56 -6.29
C GLN A 331 24.01 10.89 -5.77
N GLY A 332 25.30 10.98 -5.53
CA GLY A 332 25.90 12.15 -4.88
C GLY A 332 25.20 12.41 -3.52
N ARG A 333 24.66 13.60 -3.32
CA ARG A 333 23.95 13.99 -2.10
C ARG A 333 22.43 13.81 -2.20
N GLN A 334 21.97 12.90 -3.04
CA GLN A 334 20.55 12.63 -3.26
C GLN A 334 20.21 11.19 -2.86
N VAL A 335 19.12 11.00 -2.13
CA VAL A 335 18.54 9.72 -1.73
C VAL A 335 17.14 9.60 -2.36
N HIS A 336 16.92 8.61 -3.20
CA HIS A 336 15.67 8.42 -3.94
C HIS A 336 14.96 7.15 -3.49
N VAL A 337 13.74 7.29 -2.95
CA VAL A 337 12.85 6.17 -2.65
C VAL A 337 12.06 5.83 -3.91
N LEU A 338 12.55 4.86 -4.68
CA LEU A 338 11.97 4.47 -5.97
C LEU A 338 10.77 3.54 -5.84
N ASN A 339 10.72 2.76 -4.76
CA ASN A 339 9.62 1.84 -4.49
C ASN A 339 9.39 1.70 -3.00
N ALA A 340 8.19 2.07 -2.56
CA ALA A 340 7.73 1.87 -1.20
C ALA A 340 6.31 1.27 -1.23
N PRO A 341 6.19 -0.04 -1.59
CA PRO A 341 4.88 -0.69 -1.68
C PRO A 341 4.35 -1.01 -0.28
N SER A 342 3.08 -1.44 -0.20
CA SER A 342 2.53 -1.93 1.07
C SER A 342 3.52 -2.93 1.72
N PRO A 343 3.87 -2.71 3.00
CA PRO A 343 3.19 -1.97 4.05
C PRO A 343 3.81 -0.59 4.35
N ALA A 344 4.26 0.17 3.38
CA ALA A 344 5.03 1.40 3.60
C ALA A 344 4.37 2.39 4.57
N ALA A 345 3.03 2.57 4.53
CA ALA A 345 2.35 3.46 5.47
C ALA A 345 2.49 2.98 6.93
N THR A 346 2.37 1.67 7.18
CA THR A 346 2.61 1.07 8.50
C THR A 346 4.06 1.24 8.94
N ALA A 347 5.00 1.04 8.01
CA ALA A 347 6.44 1.06 8.26
C ALA A 347 7.06 2.47 8.11
N ALA A 348 6.25 3.52 7.96
CA ALA A 348 6.75 4.84 7.56
C ALA A 348 7.80 5.42 8.52
N LEU A 349 7.67 5.21 9.81
CA LEU A 349 8.63 5.67 10.81
C LEU A 349 9.96 4.90 10.71
N GLU A 350 9.91 3.57 10.56
CA GLU A 350 11.09 2.73 10.39
C GLU A 350 11.80 3.00 9.03
N ILE A 351 11.02 3.30 7.99
CA ILE A 351 11.58 3.73 6.70
C ILE A 351 12.28 5.08 6.86
N ALA A 352 11.72 6.00 7.63
CA ALA A 352 12.33 7.31 7.87
C ALA A 352 13.68 7.17 8.58
N ASP A 353 13.79 6.33 9.59
CA ASP A 353 15.06 6.05 10.27
C ASP A 353 16.10 5.45 9.30
N HIS A 354 15.71 4.49 8.48
CA HIS A 354 16.60 3.92 7.46
C HIS A 354 17.03 4.95 6.40
N LEU A 355 16.16 5.90 6.04
CA LEU A 355 16.52 6.99 5.12
C LEU A 355 17.44 8.01 5.81
N ALA A 356 17.28 8.27 7.10
CA ALA A 356 18.19 9.13 7.87
C ALA A 356 19.61 8.57 7.85
N ASP A 357 19.78 7.25 8.10
CA ASP A 357 21.09 6.58 7.96
C ASP A 357 21.69 6.76 6.56
N SER A 358 20.86 6.69 5.52
CA SER A 358 21.30 6.90 4.14
C SER A 358 21.74 8.35 3.88
N VAL A 359 21.05 9.31 4.49
CA VAL A 359 21.41 10.74 4.40
C VAL A 359 22.74 10.99 5.12
N GLU A 360 22.95 10.45 6.31
CA GLU A 360 24.22 10.56 7.03
C GLU A 360 25.40 10.02 6.20
N GLN A 361 25.20 8.90 5.52
CA GLN A 361 26.23 8.32 4.64
C GLN A 361 26.58 9.24 3.45
N VAL A 362 25.59 9.85 2.78
CA VAL A 362 25.85 10.75 1.65
C VAL A 362 26.39 12.12 2.09
N LEU A 363 26.17 12.53 3.35
CA LEU A 363 26.76 13.73 3.92
C LEU A 363 28.22 13.51 4.33
N ALA A 364 28.59 12.29 4.70
CA ALA A 364 29.96 11.93 5.10
C ALA A 364 30.89 11.66 3.91
N SER A 365 30.35 11.46 2.70
CA SER A 365 31.09 11.22 1.46
C SER A 365 31.44 12.51 0.74
#